data_664b88c3ebe9bdd0d7caf26a527c8621
#
_entry.id   664b88c3ebe9bdd0d7caf26a527c8621
#
_cell.length_a   1.000
_cell.length_b   1.000
_cell.length_c   1.000
_cell.angle_alpha   90.00
_cell.angle_beta   90.00
_cell.angle_gamma   90.00
#
_symmetry.space_group_name_H-M   'P 1'
#
loop_
_entity.id
_entity.type
_entity.pdbx_description
1 polymer ?
#
loop_
_entity_poly.entity_id
_entity_poly.type
_entity_poly.pdbx_seq_one_letter_code
_entity_poly.pdbx_strand_id
1 'polypeptide(L)'
;MAEPLTVSPELTANYAYFFDLDGTLAEIKPHPDQVVVPHKILQLLDRLAAHNAGALALISGRSMTELDALAKPFRFPLAGVHGAERRDINGKTHIVRLPEAVVREVEALLRSTLAALPGTELETKGMAFALHYRQAPEHEAALLALAQHVTQHWPQLALQPGKCVVEIKPKGTNKGEAIAAFMQEAPFAGRIPVFVGDDLTDEAGFGVVNHAGGISVKVGVGATQVAWRLESVPDVWRWLEQINYPQQEQQVMNNRRDGYESFSRSI
;
A
#
# COMPACT_ATOMS: atom_id res chain seq x y z
N MET A 1 -20.61 -11.07 -2.72
CA MET A 1 -20.30 -9.78 -2.05
C MET A 1 -19.36 -10.12 -0.91
N ALA A 2 -18.32 -9.30 -0.68
CA ALA A 2 -17.42 -9.51 0.46
C ALA A 2 -18.17 -9.22 1.76
N GLU A 3 -17.95 -10.04 2.78
CA GLU A 3 -18.56 -9.89 4.09
C GLU A 3 -17.82 -8.79 4.90
N PRO A 4 -18.54 -8.06 5.80
CA PRO A 4 -17.88 -7.14 6.69
C PRO A 4 -16.94 -7.92 7.62
N LEU A 5 -15.72 -7.42 7.81
CA LEU A 5 -14.76 -7.99 8.74
C LEU A 5 -15.22 -7.68 10.18
N THR A 6 -16.07 -8.54 10.72
CA THR A 6 -16.49 -8.49 12.10
C THR A 6 -15.45 -9.24 12.93
N VAL A 7 -14.59 -8.50 13.63
CA VAL A 7 -13.58 -8.98 14.57
C VAL A 7 -12.74 -10.14 14.01
N SER A 8 -11.49 -9.85 13.79
CA SER A 8 -10.49 -10.86 13.43
C SER A 8 -10.59 -12.06 14.35
N PRO A 9 -10.61 -13.31 13.82
CA PRO A 9 -10.32 -14.47 14.63
C PRO A 9 -9.02 -14.20 15.41
N GLU A 10 -8.86 -14.76 16.58
CA GLU A 10 -7.68 -14.59 17.43
C GLU A 10 -6.42 -14.69 16.56
N LEU A 11 -5.81 -13.52 16.29
CA LEU A 11 -4.61 -13.45 15.48
C LEU A 11 -3.46 -13.96 16.33
N THR A 12 -3.24 -15.27 16.27
CA THR A 12 -2.07 -15.92 16.86
C THR A 12 -0.80 -15.38 16.20
N ALA A 13 0.34 -15.46 16.86
CA ALA A 13 1.61 -14.90 16.44
C ALA A 13 2.22 -15.49 15.13
N ASN A 14 1.40 -16.07 14.24
CA ASN A 14 1.87 -16.74 13.01
C ASN A 14 1.44 -16.03 11.71
N TYR A 15 1.15 -14.75 11.77
CA TYR A 15 0.77 -13.97 10.59
C TYR A 15 1.92 -13.12 10.05
N ALA A 16 1.88 -12.86 8.74
CA ALA A 16 2.70 -11.89 8.03
C ALA A 16 1.76 -10.80 7.48
N TYR A 17 1.95 -9.56 7.91
CA TYR A 17 1.05 -8.46 7.57
C TYR A 17 1.60 -7.62 6.41
N PHE A 18 0.72 -7.30 5.48
CA PHE A 18 0.99 -6.42 4.36
C PHE A 18 -0.11 -5.35 4.31
N PHE A 19 0.28 -4.10 4.18
CA PHE A 19 -0.66 -2.98 4.08
C PHE A 19 -0.33 -2.13 2.86
N ASP A 20 -1.36 -1.84 2.06
CA ASP A 20 -1.30 -0.67 1.20
C ASP A 20 -1.35 0.62 2.03
N LEU A 21 -1.02 1.78 1.43
CA LEU A 21 -0.94 3.04 2.14
C LEU A 21 -2.12 3.97 1.82
N ASP A 22 -2.23 4.41 0.56
CA ASP A 22 -3.21 5.43 0.15
C ASP A 22 -4.61 4.81 0.01
N GLY A 23 -5.59 5.27 0.78
CA GLY A 23 -6.92 4.67 0.84
C GLY A 23 -7.04 3.49 1.79
N THR A 24 -5.92 3.09 2.44
CA THR A 24 -5.86 1.98 3.38
C THR A 24 -5.39 2.44 4.76
N LEU A 25 -4.13 2.84 4.92
CA LEU A 25 -3.58 3.38 6.18
C LEU A 25 -3.75 4.90 6.28
N ALA A 26 -3.81 5.57 5.16
CA ALA A 26 -3.99 7.00 5.05
C ALA A 26 -5.14 7.35 4.12
N GLU A 27 -5.84 8.44 4.44
CA GLU A 27 -6.89 8.97 3.58
C GLU A 27 -6.33 9.52 2.27
N ILE A 28 -7.01 9.24 1.15
CA ILE A 28 -6.66 9.81 -0.15
C ILE A 28 -6.85 11.33 -0.09
N LYS A 29 -5.83 12.08 -0.53
CA LYS A 29 -5.83 13.54 -0.59
C LYS A 29 -5.79 14.01 -2.05
N PRO A 30 -6.18 15.27 -2.33
CA PRO A 30 -6.08 15.84 -3.67
C PRO A 30 -4.66 15.81 -4.25
N HIS A 31 -3.64 16.03 -3.39
CA HIS A 31 -2.23 15.96 -3.76
C HIS A 31 -1.49 14.93 -2.90
N PRO A 32 -0.56 14.16 -3.49
CA PRO A 32 0.18 13.10 -2.79
C PRO A 32 1.01 13.59 -1.58
N ASP A 33 1.52 14.82 -1.64
CA ASP A 33 2.30 15.47 -0.57
C ASP A 33 1.47 15.86 0.67
N GLN A 34 0.13 15.89 0.54
CA GLN A 34 -0.79 16.18 1.65
C GLN A 34 -1.16 14.93 2.45
N VAL A 35 -0.75 13.75 2.00
CA VAL A 35 -1.06 12.49 2.68
C VAL A 35 -0.24 12.37 3.95
N VAL A 36 -0.89 11.96 5.03
CA VAL A 36 -0.28 11.76 6.34
C VAL A 36 -0.83 10.48 6.94
N VAL A 37 0.06 9.63 7.46
CA VAL A 37 -0.33 8.51 8.33
C VAL A 37 -0.28 9.01 9.77
N PRO A 38 -1.39 8.93 10.54
CA PRO A 38 -1.38 9.39 11.93
C PRO A 38 -0.33 8.64 12.76
N HIS A 39 0.42 9.37 13.58
CA HIS A 39 1.49 8.79 14.40
C HIS A 39 1.01 7.60 15.26
N LYS A 40 -0.22 7.66 15.78
CA LYS A 40 -0.86 6.55 16.52
C LYS A 40 -0.94 5.28 15.68
N ILE A 41 -1.25 5.41 14.38
CA ILE A 41 -1.35 4.25 13.48
C ILE A 41 0.03 3.66 13.21
N LEU A 42 1.05 4.50 13.03
CA LEU A 42 2.43 4.05 12.90
C LEU A 42 2.91 3.29 14.15
N GLN A 43 2.54 3.75 15.35
CA GLN A 43 2.82 3.03 16.60
C GLN A 43 2.11 1.68 16.68
N LEU A 44 0.87 1.58 16.20
CA LEU A 44 0.14 0.30 16.13
C LEU A 44 0.79 -0.67 15.15
N LEU A 45 1.25 -0.18 13.99
CA LEU A 45 1.98 -1.00 13.02
C LEU A 45 3.32 -1.50 13.59
N ASP A 46 4.07 -0.65 14.27
CA ASP A 46 5.33 -1.01 14.92
C ASP A 46 5.13 -2.08 16.00
N ARG A 47 4.11 -1.91 16.85
CA ARG A 47 3.73 -2.90 17.84
C ARG A 47 3.30 -4.23 17.20
N LEU A 48 2.49 -4.18 16.14
CA LEU A 48 2.07 -5.37 15.40
C LEU A 48 3.27 -6.09 14.76
N ALA A 49 4.21 -5.33 14.19
CA ALA A 49 5.45 -5.88 13.68
C ALA A 49 6.27 -6.55 14.77
N ALA A 50 6.45 -5.91 15.94
CA ALA A 50 7.18 -6.48 17.06
C ALA A 50 6.56 -7.80 17.57
N HIS A 51 5.23 -7.88 17.67
CA HIS A 51 4.52 -9.11 18.05
C HIS A 51 4.67 -10.25 17.03
N ASN A 52 4.94 -9.91 15.77
CA ASN A 52 5.10 -10.88 14.68
C ASN A 52 6.55 -11.01 14.20
N ALA A 53 7.53 -10.77 15.09
CA ALA A 53 8.96 -10.88 14.81
C ALA A 53 9.43 -10.04 13.59
N GLY A 54 8.79 -8.90 13.33
CA GLY A 54 9.08 -8.02 12.21
C GLY A 54 8.36 -8.37 10.91
N ALA A 55 7.47 -9.36 10.90
CA ALA A 55 6.74 -9.79 9.70
C ALA A 55 5.59 -8.82 9.34
N LEU A 56 5.94 -7.57 9.06
CA LEU A 56 5.05 -6.54 8.56
C LEU A 56 5.75 -5.75 7.46
N ALA A 57 5.08 -5.51 6.32
CA ALA A 57 5.59 -4.68 5.24
C ALA A 57 4.52 -3.74 4.67
N LEU A 58 4.97 -2.56 4.20
CA LEU A 58 4.14 -1.63 3.44
C LEU A 58 4.30 -1.91 1.94
N ILE A 59 3.19 -1.94 1.19
CA ILE A 59 3.18 -2.26 -0.24
C ILE A 59 2.40 -1.17 -0.98
N SER A 60 3.07 -0.33 -1.76
CA SER A 60 2.43 0.86 -2.35
C SER A 60 2.92 1.17 -3.77
N GLY A 61 2.17 2.00 -4.48
CA GLY A 61 2.60 2.66 -5.73
C GLY A 61 3.56 3.83 -5.49
N ARG A 62 3.70 4.31 -4.25
CA ARG A 62 4.70 5.33 -3.87
C ARG A 62 6.11 4.79 -3.93
N SER A 63 7.09 5.66 -4.12
CA SER A 63 8.50 5.30 -4.02
C SER A 63 8.90 4.91 -2.59
N MET A 64 9.99 4.15 -2.43
CA MET A 64 10.56 3.83 -1.11
C MET A 64 10.87 5.08 -0.30
N THR A 65 11.35 6.14 -0.95
CA THR A 65 11.70 7.42 -0.30
C THR A 65 10.46 8.09 0.31
N GLU A 66 9.34 8.11 -0.42
CA GLU A 66 8.08 8.65 0.08
C GLU A 66 7.51 7.81 1.22
N LEU A 67 7.56 6.48 1.08
CA LEU A 67 7.11 5.56 2.13
C LEU A 67 7.92 5.74 3.42
N ASP A 68 9.24 5.87 3.31
CA ASP A 68 10.10 6.15 4.46
C ASP A 68 9.79 7.51 5.11
N ALA A 69 9.47 8.52 4.31
CA ALA A 69 9.09 9.84 4.84
C ALA A 69 7.76 9.78 5.61
N LEU A 70 6.77 9.04 5.10
CA LEU A 70 5.45 8.88 5.71
C LEU A 70 5.47 7.96 6.95
N ALA A 71 6.40 7.00 7.01
CA ALA A 71 6.53 6.06 8.11
C ALA A 71 7.37 6.57 9.29
N LYS A 72 8.02 7.74 9.18
CA LYS A 72 8.87 8.29 10.27
C LYS A 72 8.10 8.41 11.61
N PRO A 73 8.75 8.09 12.74
CA PRO A 73 10.16 7.71 12.91
C PRO A 73 10.45 6.20 12.70
N PHE A 74 9.46 5.40 12.33
CA PHE A 74 9.58 3.95 12.18
C PHE A 74 10.19 3.59 10.83
N ARG A 75 10.74 2.37 10.75
CA ARG A 75 11.33 1.84 9.52
C ARG A 75 10.88 0.41 9.30
N PHE A 76 9.94 0.23 8.39
CA PHE A 76 9.40 -1.07 8.02
C PHE A 76 10.09 -1.66 6.78
N PRO A 77 10.08 -3.00 6.61
CA PRO A 77 10.12 -3.60 5.28
C PRO A 77 9.08 -2.95 4.37
N LEU A 78 9.42 -2.71 3.12
CA LEU A 78 8.48 -2.06 2.21
C LEU A 78 8.73 -2.43 0.75
N ALA A 79 7.69 -2.32 -0.07
CA ALA A 79 7.76 -2.36 -1.51
C ALA A 79 7.09 -1.11 -2.08
N GLY A 80 7.88 -0.32 -2.80
CA GLY A 80 7.46 0.87 -3.53
C GLY A 80 7.30 0.60 -5.02
N VAL A 81 6.70 1.56 -5.72
CA VAL A 81 6.47 1.51 -7.18
C VAL A 81 5.86 0.16 -7.59
N HIS A 82 4.80 -0.25 -6.85
CA HIS A 82 4.12 -1.54 -7.04
C HIS A 82 5.05 -2.78 -7.01
N GLY A 83 6.14 -2.72 -6.26
CA GLY A 83 7.11 -3.81 -6.13
C GLY A 83 8.35 -3.68 -7.04
N ALA A 84 8.47 -2.62 -7.85
CA ALA A 84 9.70 -2.34 -8.59
C ALA A 84 10.87 -1.96 -7.69
N GLU A 85 10.57 -1.44 -6.50
CA GLU A 85 11.51 -1.21 -5.40
C GLU A 85 11.06 -2.02 -4.20
N ARG A 86 11.98 -2.73 -3.54
CA ARG A 86 11.70 -3.47 -2.31
C ARG A 86 12.87 -3.39 -1.35
N ARG A 87 12.59 -3.24 -0.06
CA ARG A 87 13.56 -3.34 1.03
C ARG A 87 13.11 -4.39 2.03
N ASP A 88 13.98 -5.35 2.31
CA ASP A 88 13.74 -6.42 3.28
C ASP A 88 13.95 -5.95 4.74
N ILE A 89 13.74 -6.86 5.69
CA ILE A 89 13.88 -6.60 7.14
C ILE A 89 15.33 -6.23 7.52
N ASN A 90 16.32 -6.68 6.76
CA ASN A 90 17.73 -6.40 7.00
C ASN A 90 18.19 -5.09 6.36
N GLY A 91 17.29 -4.38 5.67
CA GLY A 91 17.57 -3.14 4.95
C GLY A 91 18.18 -3.34 3.57
N LYS A 92 18.29 -4.58 3.07
CA LYS A 92 18.77 -4.86 1.72
C LYS A 92 17.70 -4.43 0.70
N THR A 93 18.12 -3.67 -0.30
CA THR A 93 17.24 -3.17 -1.35
C THR A 93 17.32 -4.01 -2.62
N HIS A 94 16.16 -4.23 -3.23
CA HIS A 94 15.99 -4.87 -4.51
C HIS A 94 15.26 -3.87 -5.43
N ILE A 95 15.92 -3.44 -6.49
CA ILE A 95 15.39 -2.41 -7.40
C ILE A 95 15.45 -2.95 -8.81
N VAL A 96 14.30 -2.97 -9.48
CA VAL A 96 14.23 -3.27 -10.92
C VAL A 96 14.85 -2.10 -11.68
N ARG A 97 15.85 -2.37 -12.48
CA ARG A 97 16.55 -1.34 -13.26
C ARG A 97 16.17 -1.46 -14.73
N LEU A 98 15.88 -0.33 -15.34
CA LEU A 98 15.77 -0.17 -16.78
C LEU A 98 17.09 0.41 -17.32
N PRO A 99 17.45 0.14 -18.58
CA PRO A 99 18.56 0.83 -19.23
C PRO A 99 18.33 2.34 -19.21
N GLU A 100 19.35 3.11 -18.83
CA GLU A 100 19.23 4.58 -18.74
C GLU A 100 18.78 5.25 -20.05
N ALA A 101 19.17 4.69 -21.21
CA ALA A 101 18.73 5.17 -22.50
C ALA A 101 17.19 5.08 -22.62
N VAL A 102 16.61 3.95 -22.24
CA VAL A 102 15.16 3.73 -22.24
C VAL A 102 14.45 4.73 -21.34
N VAL A 103 14.96 4.93 -20.11
CA VAL A 103 14.38 5.90 -19.15
C VAL A 103 14.36 7.30 -19.76
N ARG A 104 15.50 7.76 -20.32
CA ARG A 104 15.61 9.08 -20.95
C ARG A 104 14.70 9.26 -22.15
N GLU A 105 14.65 8.26 -23.04
CA GLU A 105 13.82 8.31 -24.25
C GLU A 105 12.33 8.34 -23.92
N VAL A 106 11.88 7.50 -22.98
CA VAL A 106 10.50 7.46 -22.53
C VAL A 106 10.14 8.79 -21.83
N GLU A 107 10.97 9.26 -20.92
CA GLU A 107 10.73 10.53 -20.22
C GLU A 107 10.63 11.71 -21.20
N ALA A 108 11.52 11.80 -22.18
CA ALA A 108 11.49 12.86 -23.19
C ALA A 108 10.22 12.81 -24.04
N LEU A 109 9.78 11.62 -24.48
CA LEU A 109 8.54 11.43 -25.20
C LEU A 109 7.33 11.85 -24.35
N LEU A 110 7.25 11.41 -23.10
CA LEU A 110 6.15 11.72 -22.21
C LEU A 110 6.08 13.24 -21.95
N ARG A 111 7.20 13.88 -21.60
CA ARG A 111 7.25 15.35 -21.37
C ARG A 111 6.81 16.14 -22.59
N SER A 112 7.31 15.76 -23.77
CA SER A 112 6.95 16.47 -25.02
C SER A 112 5.46 16.34 -25.34
N THR A 113 4.85 15.17 -25.09
CA THR A 113 3.42 14.96 -25.36
C THR A 113 2.54 15.66 -24.35
N LEU A 114 2.87 15.57 -23.04
CA LEU A 114 2.09 16.22 -21.99
C LEU A 114 2.12 17.75 -22.07
N ALA A 115 3.15 18.35 -22.67
CA ALA A 115 3.19 19.80 -22.92
C ALA A 115 2.01 20.34 -23.75
N ALA A 116 1.39 19.48 -24.57
CA ALA A 116 0.18 19.79 -25.35
C ALA A 116 -1.13 19.45 -24.61
N LEU A 117 -1.08 18.91 -23.40
CA LEU A 117 -2.24 18.46 -22.62
C LEU A 117 -2.29 19.21 -21.27
N PRO A 118 -2.80 20.44 -21.23
CA PRO A 118 -2.81 21.28 -20.04
C PRO A 118 -3.60 20.61 -18.90
N GLY A 119 -3.13 20.75 -17.66
CA GLY A 119 -3.72 20.14 -16.47
C GLY A 119 -3.31 18.68 -16.22
N THR A 120 -2.47 18.11 -17.11
CA THR A 120 -1.84 16.82 -16.85
C THR A 120 -0.44 17.01 -16.25
N GLU A 121 0.01 16.03 -15.46
CA GLU A 121 1.29 16.08 -14.77
C GLU A 121 2.06 14.77 -14.94
N LEU A 122 3.38 14.87 -15.19
CA LEU A 122 4.29 13.73 -15.22
C LEU A 122 5.06 13.62 -13.91
N GLU A 123 4.86 12.53 -13.19
CA GLU A 123 5.71 12.13 -12.07
C GLU A 123 6.68 11.02 -12.52
N THR A 124 7.98 11.22 -12.27
CA THR A 124 9.02 10.23 -12.57
C THR A 124 9.49 9.54 -11.30
N LYS A 125 9.48 8.21 -11.30
CA LYS A 125 9.89 7.35 -10.17
C LYS A 125 11.11 6.49 -10.53
N GLY A 126 12.06 7.07 -11.24
CA GLY A 126 13.26 6.37 -11.71
C GLY A 126 12.96 5.37 -12.83
N MET A 127 12.49 4.17 -12.51
CA MET A 127 12.15 3.13 -13.47
C MET A 127 10.67 3.16 -13.90
N ALA A 128 9.85 4.04 -13.36
CA ALA A 128 8.41 4.13 -13.65
C ALA A 128 7.98 5.59 -13.82
N PHE A 129 6.86 5.78 -14.50
CA PHE A 129 6.29 7.08 -14.83
C PHE A 129 4.80 7.07 -14.49
N ALA A 130 4.30 8.10 -13.81
CA ALA A 130 2.89 8.28 -13.54
C ALA A 130 2.37 9.53 -14.29
N LEU A 131 1.33 9.35 -15.09
CA LEU A 131 0.66 10.37 -15.89
C LEU A 131 -0.63 10.74 -15.18
N HIS A 132 -0.62 11.82 -14.41
CA HIS A 132 -1.77 12.29 -13.65
C HIS A 132 -2.70 13.14 -14.50
N TYR A 133 -4.01 12.91 -14.37
CA TYR A 133 -5.06 13.67 -15.08
C TYR A 133 -6.25 14.04 -14.20
N ARG A 134 -6.07 14.03 -12.88
CA ARG A 134 -7.13 14.40 -11.92
C ARG A 134 -7.69 15.79 -12.16
N GLN A 135 -6.86 16.74 -12.60
CA GLN A 135 -7.23 18.13 -12.92
C GLN A 135 -7.69 18.33 -14.37
N ALA A 136 -7.57 17.29 -15.20
CA ALA A 136 -7.88 17.31 -16.63
C ALA A 136 -8.43 15.94 -17.09
N PRO A 137 -9.58 15.49 -16.54
CA PRO A 137 -10.13 14.16 -16.81
C PRO A 137 -10.48 13.94 -18.29
N GLU A 138 -10.67 14.98 -19.07
CA GLU A 138 -10.87 14.94 -20.53
C GLU A 138 -9.68 14.37 -21.28
N HIS A 139 -8.49 14.37 -20.70
CA HIS A 139 -7.27 13.82 -21.31
C HIS A 139 -7.02 12.33 -21.00
N GLU A 140 -7.88 11.66 -20.23
CA GLU A 140 -7.72 10.24 -19.91
C GLU A 140 -7.46 9.35 -21.11
N ALA A 141 -8.29 9.47 -22.15
CA ALA A 141 -8.16 8.65 -23.37
C ALA A 141 -6.83 8.90 -24.10
N ALA A 142 -6.38 10.16 -24.13
CA ALA A 142 -5.10 10.53 -24.75
C ALA A 142 -3.90 9.95 -23.98
N LEU A 143 -3.94 9.98 -22.63
CA LEU A 143 -2.88 9.43 -21.79
C LEU A 143 -2.85 7.90 -21.84
N LEU A 144 -4.01 7.25 -21.89
CA LEU A 144 -4.08 5.80 -22.10
C LEU A 144 -3.48 5.40 -23.46
N ALA A 145 -3.80 6.11 -24.54
CA ALA A 145 -3.24 5.85 -25.86
C ALA A 145 -1.73 6.08 -25.86
N LEU A 146 -1.22 7.14 -25.23
CA LEU A 146 0.21 7.42 -25.08
C LEU A 146 0.92 6.29 -24.32
N ALA A 147 0.38 5.85 -23.19
CA ALA A 147 0.96 4.76 -22.40
C ALA A 147 0.94 3.42 -23.16
N GLN A 148 -0.12 3.14 -23.93
CA GLN A 148 -0.18 1.98 -24.82
C GLN A 148 0.91 2.05 -25.90
N HIS A 149 1.10 3.22 -26.52
CA HIS A 149 2.16 3.43 -27.51
C HIS A 149 3.55 3.17 -26.90
N VAL A 150 3.82 3.71 -25.72
CA VAL A 150 5.08 3.49 -24.99
C VAL A 150 5.30 2.00 -24.70
N THR A 151 4.32 1.30 -24.17
CA THR A 151 4.47 -0.13 -23.83
C THR A 151 4.56 -1.06 -25.03
N GLN A 152 4.06 -0.65 -26.19
CA GLN A 152 4.27 -1.35 -27.46
C GLN A 152 5.69 -1.17 -27.99
N HIS A 153 6.25 0.04 -27.83
CA HIS A 153 7.60 0.35 -28.32
C HIS A 153 8.70 -0.18 -27.38
N TRP A 154 8.45 -0.16 -26.05
CA TRP A 154 9.35 -0.70 -25.03
C TRP A 154 8.69 -1.88 -24.29
N PRO A 155 8.83 -3.12 -24.82
CA PRO A 155 8.10 -4.30 -24.30
C PRO A 155 8.51 -4.73 -22.89
N GLN A 156 9.59 -4.17 -22.32
CA GLN A 156 9.98 -4.32 -20.92
C GLN A 156 9.15 -3.48 -19.97
N LEU A 157 8.29 -2.59 -20.49
CA LEU A 157 7.35 -1.78 -19.73
C LEU A 157 5.93 -2.34 -19.81
N ALA A 158 5.13 -2.05 -18.81
CA ALA A 158 3.71 -2.40 -18.74
C ALA A 158 2.90 -1.18 -18.28
N LEU A 159 1.68 -1.08 -18.81
CA LEU A 159 0.69 -0.09 -18.42
C LEU A 159 -0.10 -0.59 -17.21
N GLN A 160 -0.30 0.30 -16.24
CA GLN A 160 -1.15 0.09 -15.06
C GLN A 160 -2.12 1.26 -14.93
N PRO A 161 -3.43 1.06 -15.20
CA PRO A 161 -4.44 2.08 -14.90
C PRO A 161 -4.63 2.23 -13.39
N GLY A 162 -4.81 3.47 -12.94
CA GLY A 162 -5.14 3.82 -11.57
C GLY A 162 -6.22 4.91 -11.49
N LYS A 163 -6.54 5.38 -10.30
CA LYS A 163 -7.59 6.39 -10.09
C LYS A 163 -7.12 7.79 -10.47
N CYS A 164 -7.50 8.26 -11.66
CA CYS A 164 -7.06 9.51 -12.27
C CYS A 164 -5.54 9.55 -12.56
N VAL A 165 -4.95 8.41 -12.84
CA VAL A 165 -3.54 8.24 -13.19
C VAL A 165 -3.38 7.05 -14.14
N VAL A 166 -2.42 7.14 -15.05
CA VAL A 166 -1.94 6.02 -15.86
C VAL A 166 -0.47 5.82 -15.53
N GLU A 167 -0.10 4.66 -15.05
CA GLU A 167 1.29 4.36 -14.76
C GLU A 167 1.93 3.49 -15.84
N ILE A 168 3.19 3.78 -16.14
CA ILE A 168 4.07 3.00 -17.00
C ILE A 168 5.21 2.52 -16.12
N LYS A 169 5.33 1.21 -15.93
CA LYS A 169 6.26 0.60 -14.97
C LYS A 169 6.95 -0.63 -15.58
N PRO A 170 8.01 -1.15 -14.94
CA PRO A 170 8.64 -2.39 -15.39
C PRO A 170 7.62 -3.54 -15.44
N LYS A 171 7.66 -4.30 -16.53
CA LYS A 171 6.83 -5.48 -16.70
C LYS A 171 7.17 -6.56 -15.67
N GLY A 172 6.13 -7.26 -15.16
CA GLY A 172 6.29 -8.29 -14.13
C GLY A 172 6.36 -7.76 -12.71
N THR A 173 6.22 -6.43 -12.50
CA THR A 173 6.12 -5.85 -11.15
C THR A 173 4.67 -5.57 -10.81
N ASN A 174 4.21 -6.04 -9.66
CA ASN A 174 2.91 -5.76 -9.07
C ASN A 174 2.96 -6.05 -7.56
N LYS A 175 1.93 -5.62 -6.83
CA LYS A 175 1.87 -5.81 -5.38
C LYS A 175 1.87 -7.30 -4.97
N GLY A 176 1.30 -8.18 -5.80
CA GLY A 176 1.32 -9.63 -5.58
C GLY A 176 2.72 -10.22 -5.65
N GLU A 177 3.50 -9.87 -6.66
CA GLU A 177 4.91 -10.31 -6.79
C GLU A 177 5.76 -9.81 -5.61
N ALA A 178 5.52 -8.60 -5.12
CA ALA A 178 6.20 -8.08 -3.95
C ALA A 178 5.87 -8.89 -2.68
N ILE A 179 4.59 -9.21 -2.45
CA ILE A 179 4.14 -10.05 -1.34
C ILE A 179 4.73 -11.45 -1.46
N ALA A 180 4.67 -12.07 -2.66
CA ALA A 180 5.25 -13.38 -2.89
C ALA A 180 6.75 -13.42 -2.59
N ALA A 181 7.49 -12.37 -2.96
CA ALA A 181 8.92 -12.25 -2.66
C ALA A 181 9.18 -12.14 -1.14
N PHE A 182 8.41 -11.35 -0.40
CA PHE A 182 8.51 -11.30 1.07
C PHE A 182 8.22 -12.67 1.70
N MET A 183 7.21 -13.38 1.23
CA MET A 183 6.83 -14.69 1.77
C MET A 183 7.90 -15.79 1.56
N GLN A 184 8.93 -15.56 0.74
CA GLN A 184 10.06 -16.47 0.57
C GLN A 184 11.21 -16.20 1.54
N GLU A 185 11.19 -15.14 2.33
CA GLU A 185 12.29 -14.74 3.19
C GLU A 185 11.85 -14.51 4.65
N ALA A 186 12.79 -14.68 5.60
CA ALA A 186 12.53 -14.35 6.99
C ALA A 186 12.31 -12.84 7.15
N PRO A 187 11.38 -12.41 8.06
CA PRO A 187 10.60 -13.22 9.00
C PRO A 187 9.24 -13.68 8.46
N PHE A 188 8.93 -13.46 7.19
CA PHE A 188 7.60 -13.70 6.58
C PHE A 188 7.39 -15.19 6.22
N ALA A 189 8.46 -15.89 5.85
CA ALA A 189 8.39 -17.28 5.38
C ALA A 189 7.71 -18.21 6.41
N GLY A 190 6.82 -19.09 5.91
CA GLY A 190 6.07 -20.03 6.73
C GLY A 190 4.92 -19.45 7.55
N ARG A 191 4.63 -18.15 7.41
CA ARG A 191 3.50 -17.48 8.05
C ARG A 191 2.28 -17.42 7.14
N ILE A 192 1.13 -17.10 7.72
CA ILE A 192 -0.12 -16.88 7.00
C ILE A 192 -0.17 -15.41 6.57
N PRO A 193 -0.19 -15.08 5.27
CA PRO A 193 -0.21 -13.69 4.83
C PRO A 193 -1.58 -13.04 5.09
N VAL A 194 -1.54 -11.79 5.53
CA VAL A 194 -2.70 -10.90 5.65
C VAL A 194 -2.42 -9.66 4.81
N PHE A 195 -3.27 -9.36 3.84
CA PHE A 195 -3.11 -8.15 3.01
C PHE A 195 -4.36 -7.29 3.03
N VAL A 196 -4.17 -6.01 3.31
CA VAL A 196 -5.22 -4.98 3.38
C VAL A 196 -4.95 -3.94 2.29
N GLY A 197 -5.94 -3.67 1.44
CA GLY A 197 -5.81 -2.74 0.31
C GLY A 197 -7.16 -2.20 -0.18
N ASP A 198 -7.16 -1.09 -0.94
CA ASP A 198 -8.38 -0.38 -1.36
C ASP A 198 -8.60 -0.32 -2.88
N ASP A 199 -7.55 -0.47 -3.71
CA ASP A 199 -7.61 -0.18 -5.13
C ASP A 199 -7.50 -1.44 -6.01
N LEU A 200 -7.71 -1.23 -7.31
CA LEU A 200 -7.56 -2.27 -8.35
C LEU A 200 -6.14 -2.86 -8.37
N THR A 201 -5.13 -2.06 -8.06
CA THR A 201 -3.74 -2.51 -8.00
C THR A 201 -3.48 -3.54 -6.89
N ASP A 202 -4.37 -3.60 -5.87
CA ASP A 202 -4.29 -4.55 -4.77
C ASP A 202 -4.84 -5.92 -5.12
N GLU A 203 -5.66 -6.05 -6.17
CA GLU A 203 -6.26 -7.32 -6.57
C GLU A 203 -5.20 -8.39 -6.89
N ALA A 204 -4.05 -7.99 -7.46
CA ALA A 204 -2.94 -8.92 -7.67
C ALA A 204 -2.37 -9.44 -6.33
N GLY A 205 -2.29 -8.58 -5.32
CA GLY A 205 -1.90 -8.95 -3.95
C GLY A 205 -2.91 -9.88 -3.29
N PHE A 206 -4.19 -9.55 -3.40
CA PHE A 206 -5.28 -10.41 -2.91
C PHE A 206 -5.24 -11.80 -3.54
N GLY A 207 -4.99 -11.88 -4.86
CA GLY A 207 -4.85 -13.17 -5.54
C GLY A 207 -3.74 -14.04 -4.96
N VAL A 208 -2.56 -13.49 -4.72
CA VAL A 208 -1.41 -14.20 -4.12
C VAL A 208 -1.72 -14.63 -2.68
N VAL A 209 -2.30 -13.75 -1.87
CA VAL A 209 -2.65 -14.03 -0.48
C VAL A 209 -3.72 -15.12 -0.39
N ASN A 210 -4.77 -15.02 -1.21
CA ASN A 210 -5.84 -16.04 -1.26
C ASN A 210 -5.28 -17.41 -1.69
N HIS A 211 -4.38 -17.44 -2.70
CA HIS A 211 -3.75 -18.70 -3.15
C HIS A 211 -2.89 -19.33 -2.05
N ALA A 212 -2.27 -18.52 -1.20
CA ALA A 212 -1.49 -18.98 -0.04
C ALA A 212 -2.36 -19.37 1.17
N GLY A 213 -3.69 -19.35 1.07
CA GLY A 213 -4.61 -19.62 2.18
C GLY A 213 -4.62 -18.52 3.23
N GLY A 214 -4.24 -17.30 2.86
CA GLY A 214 -4.17 -16.13 3.74
C GLY A 214 -5.48 -15.35 3.82
N ILE A 215 -5.41 -14.18 4.42
CA ILE A 215 -6.55 -13.28 4.65
C ILE A 215 -6.39 -12.02 3.82
N SER A 216 -7.28 -11.81 2.87
CA SER A 216 -7.35 -10.59 2.06
C SER A 216 -8.50 -9.72 2.50
N VAL A 217 -8.25 -8.42 2.69
CA VAL A 217 -9.23 -7.45 3.19
C VAL A 217 -9.31 -6.27 2.23
N LYS A 218 -10.46 -6.07 1.61
CA LYS A 218 -10.77 -4.90 0.78
C LYS A 218 -11.17 -3.74 1.66
N VAL A 219 -10.60 -2.55 1.42
CA VAL A 219 -11.06 -1.29 2.03
C VAL A 219 -11.96 -0.55 1.05
N GLY A 220 -13.04 0.03 1.56
CA GLY A 220 -13.99 0.80 0.76
C GLY A 220 -14.85 -0.03 -0.18
N VAL A 221 -15.52 0.66 -1.09
CA VAL A 221 -16.47 0.09 -2.06
C VAL A 221 -15.76 -0.48 -3.29
N GLY A 222 -16.52 -1.10 -4.18
CA GLY A 222 -16.06 -1.62 -5.46
C GLY A 222 -16.08 -3.14 -5.53
N ALA A 223 -15.92 -3.65 -6.76
CA ALA A 223 -15.83 -5.09 -7.02
C ALA A 223 -14.50 -5.64 -6.50
N THR A 224 -14.52 -6.83 -5.95
CA THR A 224 -13.33 -7.52 -5.45
C THR A 224 -13.58 -9.02 -5.38
N GLN A 225 -12.51 -9.80 -5.40
CA GLN A 225 -12.53 -11.25 -5.22
C GLN A 225 -12.29 -11.69 -3.76
N VAL A 226 -12.17 -10.76 -2.82
CA VAL A 226 -11.88 -11.08 -1.42
C VAL A 226 -13.14 -11.37 -0.61
N ALA A 227 -12.99 -12.16 0.46
CA ALA A 227 -14.08 -12.51 1.37
C ALA A 227 -14.40 -11.39 2.38
N TRP A 228 -13.40 -10.58 2.77
CA TRP A 228 -13.52 -9.63 3.87
C TRP A 228 -13.46 -8.18 3.41
N ARG A 229 -14.17 -7.30 4.12
CA ARG A 229 -14.22 -5.87 3.81
C ARG A 229 -14.21 -5.01 5.08
N LEU A 230 -13.44 -3.93 5.02
CA LEU A 230 -13.55 -2.77 5.91
C LEU A 230 -14.11 -1.61 5.07
N GLU A 231 -14.99 -0.80 5.63
CA GLU A 231 -15.72 0.17 4.83
C GLU A 231 -14.90 1.45 4.54
N SER A 232 -13.92 1.76 5.39
CA SER A 232 -13.16 3.00 5.31
C SER A 232 -11.79 2.90 5.98
N VAL A 233 -10.93 3.88 5.72
CA VAL A 233 -9.63 4.04 6.42
C VAL A 233 -9.81 4.10 7.95
N PRO A 234 -10.77 4.85 8.53
CA PRO A 234 -11.04 4.78 9.98
C PRO A 234 -11.39 3.39 10.48
N ASP A 235 -12.02 2.52 9.67
CA ASP A 235 -12.30 1.14 10.06
C ASP A 235 -11.02 0.29 10.11
N VAL A 236 -10.06 0.54 9.21
CA VAL A 236 -8.72 -0.07 9.27
C VAL A 236 -8.02 0.33 10.58
N TRP A 237 -8.10 1.61 10.95
CA TRP A 237 -7.50 2.09 12.21
C TRP A 237 -8.11 1.42 13.44
N ARG A 238 -9.44 1.29 13.49
CA ARG A 238 -10.15 0.59 14.57
C ARG A 238 -9.77 -0.90 14.62
N TRP A 239 -9.69 -1.53 13.46
CA TRP A 239 -9.27 -2.92 13.37
C TRP A 239 -7.83 -3.10 13.84
N LEU A 240 -6.89 -2.21 13.48
CA LEU A 240 -5.52 -2.20 14.00
C LEU A 240 -5.47 -2.05 15.53
N GLU A 241 -6.34 -1.22 16.12
CA GLU A 241 -6.46 -1.11 17.57
C GLU A 241 -6.92 -2.43 18.19
N GLN A 242 -7.93 -3.06 17.63
CA GLN A 242 -8.49 -4.32 18.13
C GLN A 242 -7.48 -5.47 18.11
N ILE A 243 -6.73 -5.63 17.03
CA ILE A 243 -5.73 -6.70 16.93
C ILE A 243 -4.50 -6.47 17.82
N ASN A 244 -4.16 -5.21 18.13
CA ASN A 244 -3.07 -4.86 19.03
C ASN A 244 -3.46 -4.96 20.51
N TYR A 245 -4.77 -4.85 20.84
CA TYR A 245 -5.30 -4.88 22.20
C TYR A 245 -6.50 -5.82 22.27
N PRO A 246 -6.30 -7.16 22.38
CA PRO A 246 -7.40 -8.10 22.55
C PRO A 246 -8.28 -7.74 23.74
N GLN A 247 -9.57 -8.05 23.69
CA GLN A 247 -10.62 -7.56 24.61
C GLN A 247 -10.30 -7.69 26.12
N GLN A 248 -9.50 -8.65 26.53
CA GLN A 248 -9.08 -8.80 27.93
C GLN A 248 -8.19 -7.67 28.42
N GLU A 249 -7.33 -7.11 27.58
CA GLU A 249 -6.50 -5.93 27.93
C GLU A 249 -7.29 -4.63 27.83
N GLN A 250 -8.29 -4.55 26.93
CA GLN A 250 -9.18 -3.38 26.82
C GLN A 250 -10.04 -3.17 28.06
N GLN A 251 -10.55 -4.22 28.69
CA GLN A 251 -11.28 -4.10 29.97
C GLN A 251 -10.39 -3.58 31.09
N VAL A 252 -9.14 -4.03 31.17
CA VAL A 252 -8.19 -3.56 32.19
C VAL A 252 -7.80 -2.09 31.95
N MET A 253 -7.65 -1.66 30.70
CA MET A 253 -7.36 -0.26 30.37
C MET A 253 -8.54 0.67 30.63
N ASN A 254 -9.76 0.25 30.29
CA ASN A 254 -10.98 1.02 30.57
C ASN A 254 -11.21 1.15 32.08
N ASN A 255 -11.06 0.08 32.87
CA ASN A 255 -11.17 0.13 34.31
C ASN A 255 -10.10 1.01 34.98
N ARG A 256 -8.89 1.11 34.38
CA ARG A 256 -7.87 2.05 34.89
C ARG A 256 -8.20 3.51 34.53
N ARG A 257 -8.77 3.78 33.36
CA ARG A 257 -9.21 5.12 32.94
C ARG A 257 -10.35 5.63 33.83
N ASP A 258 -11.36 4.80 34.05
CA ASP A 258 -12.49 5.13 34.95
C ASP A 258 -12.03 5.34 36.40
N GLY A 259 -11.01 4.61 36.87
CA GLY A 259 -10.38 4.80 38.16
C GLY A 259 -9.66 6.16 38.27
N TYR A 260 -8.97 6.62 37.23
CA TYR A 260 -8.31 7.94 37.24
C TYR A 260 -9.30 9.10 37.15
N GLU A 261 -10.39 8.98 36.40
CA GLU A 261 -11.42 10.01 36.30
C GLU A 261 -12.25 10.12 37.60
N SER A 262 -12.45 9.03 38.32
CA SER A 262 -13.11 9.06 39.63
C SER A 262 -12.26 9.72 40.70
N PHE A 263 -10.94 9.59 40.67
CA PHE A 263 -10.02 10.27 41.60
C PHE A 263 -9.90 11.78 41.34
N SER A 264 -10.02 12.22 40.07
CA SER A 264 -9.93 13.66 39.74
C SER A 264 -11.24 14.44 40.01
N ARG A 265 -12.35 13.76 40.32
CA ARG A 265 -13.63 14.40 40.70
C ARG A 265 -13.86 14.47 42.21
N SER A 266 -12.90 14.00 43.01
CA SER A 266 -13.00 13.95 44.49
C SER A 266 -12.01 14.89 45.17
N ILE A 267 -11.48 15.93 44.46
CA ILE A 267 -10.66 17.00 45.08
C ILE A 267 -11.34 18.35 44.79
#